data_1b94f5c7c4e03d37cdc132f63ff20a9a
#
_entry.id   1b94f5c7c4e03d37cdc132f63ff20a9a
#
_cell.length_a   1.000
_cell.length_b   1.000
_cell.length_c   1.000
_cell.angle_alpha   90.00
_cell.angle_beta   90.00
_cell.angle_gamma   90.00
#
_symmetry.space_group_name_H-M   'P 1'
#
loop_
_entity.id
_entity.type
_entity.pdbx_description
1 polymer ?
#
loop_
_entity_poly.entity_id
_entity_poly.type
_entity_poly.pdbx_seq_one_letter_code
_entity_poly.pdbx_strand_id
1 'polypeptide(L)'
;NLVALVIPKNDEYRVEAAMIKELESHDEVDHTRGLSNIEALDGYMLEDRLTSRQFSEMAGLDYELAQVVYTGYALENDEYAQIIGNFSNYSVPLIDMFLYVCDEVDAGIVNLDQDQIDTLHDAQTQMLSAKAQLQGEDYNRILVYLNPSLQSGDEMYEFTDQMRTIARKYYPDGEIYLAGDATNEYDFQKSFAVDNVVVSVVSMLIVLVVLLFTFQSVAMPILLILVIEGAIWTNFSVPTFTQTPLYFMGYLIVSSIQMGANIDYAIVIASRFQET
;
A
#
# COMPACT_ATOMS: atom_id res chain seq x y z
N ASN A 1 -7.73 8.26 -5.44
CA ASN A 1 -6.39 7.71 -5.14
C ASN A 1 -6.52 6.61 -4.10
N LEU A 2 -5.89 5.46 -4.36
CA LEU A 2 -5.93 4.28 -3.50
C LEU A 2 -4.51 3.94 -3.04
N VAL A 3 -4.36 3.68 -1.74
CA VAL A 3 -3.15 3.12 -1.14
C VAL A 3 -3.50 1.81 -0.45
N ALA A 4 -2.79 0.75 -0.75
CA ALA A 4 -2.86 -0.51 -0.03
C ALA A 4 -1.80 -0.48 1.08
N LEU A 5 -2.26 -0.46 2.31
CA LEU A 5 -1.43 -0.61 3.50
C LEU A 5 -1.37 -2.10 3.86
N VAL A 6 -0.18 -2.67 3.78
CA VAL A 6 0.09 -4.07 4.10
C VAL A 6 0.77 -4.14 5.45
N ILE A 7 0.14 -4.84 6.37
CA ILE A 7 0.52 -4.98 7.77
C ILE A 7 0.70 -6.45 8.12
N PRO A 8 1.54 -6.80 9.10
CA PRO A 8 1.64 -8.18 9.59
C PRO A 8 0.29 -8.70 10.06
N LYS A 9 0.02 -9.95 9.76
CA LYS A 9 -1.18 -10.62 10.26
C LYS A 9 -1.17 -10.65 11.78
N ASN A 10 -2.27 -10.23 12.36
CA ASN A 10 -2.49 -10.29 13.80
C ASN A 10 -3.89 -10.90 14.03
N ASP A 11 -3.98 -11.84 14.94
CA ASP A 11 -5.27 -12.44 15.33
C ASP A 11 -6.10 -11.50 16.23
N GLU A 12 -5.52 -10.37 16.66
CA GLU A 12 -6.21 -9.33 17.40
C GLU A 12 -6.75 -8.22 16.48
N TYR A 13 -7.87 -8.45 15.84
CA TYR A 13 -8.55 -7.48 14.94
C TYR A 13 -8.83 -6.12 15.59
N ARG A 14 -8.88 -6.05 16.91
CA ARG A 14 -9.02 -4.78 17.63
C ARG A 14 -7.87 -3.80 17.37
N VAL A 15 -6.66 -4.32 17.13
CA VAL A 15 -5.50 -3.50 16.80
C VAL A 15 -5.68 -2.89 15.41
N GLU A 16 -6.11 -3.70 14.45
CA GLU A 16 -6.43 -3.23 13.09
C GLU A 16 -7.57 -2.21 13.11
N ALA A 17 -8.65 -2.49 13.82
CA ALA A 17 -9.79 -1.57 13.95
C ALA A 17 -9.39 -0.23 14.58
N ALA A 18 -8.55 -0.24 15.61
CA ALA A 18 -8.05 0.99 16.24
C ALA A 18 -7.17 1.80 15.28
N MET A 19 -6.32 1.16 14.52
CA MET A 19 -5.50 1.81 13.50
C MET A 19 -6.36 2.40 12.37
N ILE A 20 -7.34 1.65 11.87
CA ILE A 20 -8.30 2.13 10.86
C ILE A 20 -9.01 3.39 11.35
N LYS A 21 -9.49 3.38 12.57
CA LYS A 21 -10.16 4.54 13.17
C LYS A 21 -9.24 5.76 13.27
N GLU A 22 -7.96 5.56 13.59
CA GLU A 22 -6.99 6.66 13.60
C GLU A 22 -6.75 7.18 12.18
N LEU A 23 -6.59 6.30 11.18
CA LEU A 23 -6.44 6.69 9.78
C LEU A 23 -7.65 7.49 9.28
N GLU A 24 -8.86 7.04 9.57
CA GLU A 24 -10.11 7.72 9.15
C GLU A 24 -10.37 9.04 9.92
N SER A 25 -9.61 9.33 10.97
CA SER A 25 -9.68 10.63 11.65
C SER A 25 -8.94 11.75 10.92
N HIS A 26 -8.17 11.41 9.87
CA HIS A 26 -7.44 12.37 9.05
C HIS A 26 -8.28 12.83 7.86
N ASP A 27 -8.29 14.13 7.59
CA ASP A 27 -9.07 14.74 6.51
C ASP A 27 -8.63 14.26 5.10
N GLU A 28 -7.42 13.73 4.99
CA GLU A 28 -6.84 13.16 3.77
C GLU A 28 -7.44 11.81 3.40
N VAL A 29 -8.09 11.11 4.33
CA VAL A 29 -8.72 9.81 4.13
C VAL A 29 -10.21 9.98 3.88
N ASP A 30 -10.70 9.46 2.78
CA ASP A 30 -12.13 9.41 2.48
C ASP A 30 -12.79 8.24 3.24
N HIS A 31 -12.27 7.04 3.07
CA HIS A 31 -12.67 5.85 3.79
C HIS A 31 -11.59 4.76 3.70
N THR A 32 -11.72 3.74 4.53
CA THR A 32 -10.85 2.55 4.48
C THR A 32 -11.66 1.28 4.29
N ARG A 33 -10.98 0.21 3.83
CA ARG A 33 -11.53 -1.15 3.79
C ARG A 33 -10.47 -2.13 4.27
N GLY A 34 -10.68 -2.65 5.45
CA GLY A 34 -9.94 -3.75 6.07
C GLY A 34 -10.92 -4.81 6.54
N LEU A 35 -10.44 -5.94 7.01
CA LEU A 35 -11.31 -6.98 7.55
C LEU A 35 -12.13 -6.49 8.74
N SER A 36 -11.52 -5.68 9.59
CA SER A 36 -12.12 -5.19 10.84
C SER A 36 -13.21 -4.12 10.66
N ASN A 37 -13.41 -3.57 9.45
CA ASN A 37 -14.46 -2.58 9.18
C ASN A 37 -15.42 -2.99 8.06
N ILE A 38 -15.47 -4.28 7.72
CA ILE A 38 -16.52 -4.81 6.83
C ILE A 38 -17.77 -5.07 7.64
N GLU A 39 -18.84 -4.35 7.35
CA GLU A 39 -20.15 -4.59 7.92
C GLU A 39 -20.76 -5.88 7.36
N ALA A 40 -21.19 -6.76 8.25
CA ALA A 40 -21.82 -8.04 7.91
C ALA A 40 -23.34 -7.93 7.86
N LEU A 41 -23.97 -7.80 9.02
CA LEU A 41 -25.43 -7.75 9.19
C LEU A 41 -25.78 -6.95 10.45
N ASP A 42 -26.87 -6.20 10.42
CA ASP A 42 -27.43 -5.47 11.58
C ASP A 42 -26.42 -4.57 12.32
N GLY A 43 -25.46 -3.99 11.60
CA GLY A 43 -24.43 -3.11 12.17
C GLY A 43 -23.26 -3.83 12.83
N TYR A 44 -23.24 -5.16 12.81
CA TYR A 44 -22.08 -5.94 13.23
C TYR A 44 -21.03 -6.00 12.14
N MET A 45 -19.76 -5.89 12.54
CA MET A 45 -18.62 -6.11 11.65
C MET A 45 -18.29 -7.60 11.57
N LEU A 46 -17.67 -8.04 10.47
CA LEU A 46 -17.28 -9.44 10.27
C LEU A 46 -16.41 -10.00 11.42
N GLU A 47 -15.68 -9.13 12.04
CA GLU A 47 -14.71 -9.42 13.10
C GLU A 47 -15.28 -9.28 14.51
N ASP A 48 -16.51 -8.79 14.66
CA ASP A 48 -17.11 -8.66 15.96
C ASP A 48 -17.28 -10.04 16.59
N ARG A 49 -16.85 -10.15 17.83
CA ARG A 49 -17.00 -11.39 18.59
C ARG A 49 -18.38 -11.42 19.24
N LEU A 50 -19.21 -12.31 18.75
CA LEU A 50 -20.58 -12.48 19.22
C LEU A 50 -20.68 -13.65 20.18
N THR A 51 -21.47 -13.49 21.22
CA THR A 51 -21.93 -14.61 22.07
C THR A 51 -23.03 -15.38 21.36
N SER A 52 -23.32 -16.61 21.78
CA SER A 52 -24.40 -17.43 21.21
C SER A 52 -25.77 -16.71 21.26
N ARG A 53 -25.99 -15.84 22.26
CA ARG A 53 -27.22 -15.04 22.36
C ARG A 53 -27.27 -13.94 21.30
N GLN A 54 -26.19 -13.17 21.16
CA GLN A 54 -26.11 -12.10 20.16
C GLN A 54 -26.21 -12.67 18.73
N PHE A 55 -25.54 -13.80 18.49
CA PHE A 55 -25.62 -14.51 17.21
C PHE A 55 -27.03 -15.01 16.92
N SER A 56 -27.72 -15.61 17.91
CA SER A 56 -29.12 -16.05 17.80
C SER A 56 -30.05 -14.90 17.40
N GLU A 57 -29.91 -13.74 18.08
CA GLU A 57 -30.74 -12.55 17.81
C GLU A 57 -30.46 -11.98 16.41
N MET A 58 -29.18 -11.87 16.00
CA MET A 58 -28.76 -11.37 14.70
C MET A 58 -29.20 -12.30 13.55
N ALA A 59 -28.98 -13.60 13.70
CA ALA A 59 -29.26 -14.58 12.65
C ALA A 59 -30.74 -15.04 12.62
N GLY A 60 -31.56 -14.60 13.58
CA GLY A 60 -32.94 -15.03 13.71
C GLY A 60 -33.11 -16.53 14.03
N LEU A 61 -32.09 -17.11 14.67
CA LEU A 61 -32.06 -18.52 15.06
C LEU A 61 -32.60 -18.74 16.48
N ASP A 62 -33.05 -19.95 16.75
CA ASP A 62 -33.38 -20.34 18.11
C ASP A 62 -32.12 -20.35 18.99
N TYR A 63 -32.21 -19.81 20.20
CA TYR A 63 -31.10 -19.74 21.13
C TYR A 63 -30.50 -21.11 21.48
N GLU A 64 -31.34 -22.13 21.62
CA GLU A 64 -30.87 -23.50 21.89
C GLU A 64 -30.03 -24.03 20.73
N LEU A 65 -30.43 -23.74 19.50
CA LEU A 65 -29.64 -24.08 18.30
C LEU A 65 -28.32 -23.35 18.25
N ALA A 66 -28.32 -22.05 18.51
CA ALA A 66 -27.07 -21.23 18.56
C ALA A 66 -26.12 -21.79 19.64
N GLN A 67 -26.61 -22.27 20.78
CA GLN A 67 -25.76 -22.88 21.80
C GLN A 67 -25.14 -24.20 21.32
N VAL A 68 -25.87 -25.02 20.58
CA VAL A 68 -25.36 -26.27 20.01
C VAL A 68 -24.24 -25.96 19.01
N VAL A 69 -24.46 -25.02 18.11
CA VAL A 69 -23.46 -24.57 17.12
C VAL A 69 -22.18 -24.02 17.79
N TYR A 70 -22.33 -23.18 18.80
CA TYR A 70 -21.18 -22.65 19.57
C TYR A 70 -20.42 -23.75 20.34
N THR A 71 -21.12 -24.74 20.81
CA THR A 71 -20.50 -25.90 21.49
C THR A 71 -19.72 -26.75 20.48
N GLY A 72 -20.30 -27.01 19.30
CA GLY A 72 -19.63 -27.72 18.20
C GLY A 72 -18.34 -27.00 17.77
N TYR A 73 -18.44 -25.72 17.48
CA TYR A 73 -17.29 -24.90 17.13
C TYR A 73 -16.16 -24.97 18.16
N ALA A 74 -16.49 -24.84 19.44
CA ALA A 74 -15.49 -24.89 20.51
C ALA A 74 -14.85 -26.29 20.68
N LEU A 75 -15.58 -27.33 20.35
CA LEU A 75 -15.03 -28.70 20.36
C LEU A 75 -14.03 -28.92 19.22
N GLU A 76 -14.33 -28.41 18.04
CA GLU A 76 -13.47 -28.57 16.87
C GLU A 76 -12.22 -27.68 16.91
N ASN A 77 -12.32 -26.54 17.58
CA ASN A 77 -11.20 -25.58 17.68
C ASN A 77 -10.41 -25.65 19.01
N ASP A 78 -10.54 -26.73 19.76
CA ASP A 78 -9.86 -26.93 21.06
C ASP A 78 -10.20 -25.86 22.12
N GLU A 79 -11.28 -25.10 21.94
CA GLU A 79 -11.72 -24.01 22.83
C GLU A 79 -12.73 -24.46 23.90
N TYR A 80 -13.03 -25.74 23.96
CA TYR A 80 -14.04 -26.27 24.89
C TYR A 80 -13.79 -25.90 26.37
N ALA A 81 -12.52 -25.76 26.75
CA ALA A 81 -12.16 -25.31 28.09
C ALA A 81 -12.66 -23.90 28.43
N GLN A 82 -12.88 -23.04 27.46
CA GLN A 82 -13.39 -21.67 27.64
C GLN A 82 -14.88 -21.65 27.91
N ILE A 83 -15.61 -22.70 27.48
CA ILE A 83 -17.04 -22.83 27.70
C ILE A 83 -17.34 -23.34 29.13
N ILE A 84 -16.45 -24.17 29.70
CA ILE A 84 -16.66 -24.79 31.01
C ILE A 84 -16.68 -23.70 32.09
N GLY A 85 -17.87 -23.42 32.60
CA GLY A 85 -18.09 -22.44 33.68
C GLY A 85 -18.53 -21.04 33.25
N ASN A 86 -18.43 -20.67 31.98
CA ASN A 86 -18.85 -19.35 31.52
C ASN A 86 -19.34 -19.30 30.06
N PHE A 87 -20.21 -20.21 29.67
CA PHE A 87 -20.79 -20.28 28.32
C PHE A 87 -21.42 -18.96 27.86
N SER A 88 -22.03 -18.21 28.79
CA SER A 88 -22.70 -16.94 28.47
C SER A 88 -21.75 -15.85 27.97
N ASN A 89 -20.45 -15.94 28.27
CA ASN A 89 -19.44 -14.97 27.89
C ASN A 89 -18.50 -15.47 26.78
N TYR A 90 -18.67 -16.74 26.38
CA TYR A 90 -17.92 -17.28 25.25
C TYR A 90 -18.38 -16.60 23.96
N SER A 91 -17.45 -16.07 23.22
CA SER A 91 -17.72 -15.32 21.99
C SER A 91 -16.75 -15.72 20.89
N VAL A 92 -17.26 -15.79 19.67
CA VAL A 92 -16.52 -16.19 18.46
C VAL A 92 -16.64 -15.06 17.44
N PRO A 93 -15.59 -14.77 16.64
CA PRO A 93 -15.70 -13.83 15.53
C PRO A 93 -16.84 -14.23 14.59
N LEU A 94 -17.62 -13.26 14.15
CA LEU A 94 -18.80 -13.52 13.32
C LEU A 94 -18.42 -14.25 12.02
N ILE A 95 -17.30 -13.88 11.41
CA ILE A 95 -16.79 -14.52 10.19
C ILE A 95 -16.52 -16.02 10.41
N ASP A 96 -15.87 -16.37 11.52
CA ASP A 96 -15.49 -17.76 11.79
C ASP A 96 -16.74 -18.59 12.12
N MET A 97 -17.66 -18.01 12.88
CA MET A 97 -18.93 -18.67 13.20
C MET A 97 -19.80 -18.87 11.95
N PHE A 98 -19.83 -17.87 11.06
CA PHE A 98 -20.57 -17.96 9.81
C PHE A 98 -20.02 -19.07 8.90
N LEU A 99 -18.70 -19.13 8.72
CA LEU A 99 -18.06 -20.17 7.92
C LEU A 99 -18.30 -21.55 8.51
N TYR A 100 -18.21 -21.69 9.83
CA TYR A 100 -18.52 -22.94 10.54
C TYR A 100 -19.96 -23.39 10.30
N VAL A 101 -20.94 -22.47 10.38
CA VAL A 101 -22.35 -22.80 10.09
C VAL A 101 -22.53 -23.27 8.63
N CYS A 102 -21.82 -22.65 7.67
CA CYS A 102 -21.85 -23.10 6.27
C CYS A 102 -21.36 -24.56 6.15
N ASP A 103 -20.24 -24.87 6.79
CA ASP A 103 -19.67 -26.24 6.78
C ASP A 103 -20.61 -27.25 7.41
N GLU A 104 -21.31 -26.91 8.51
CA GLU A 104 -22.31 -27.76 9.18
C GLU A 104 -23.59 -27.97 8.34
N VAL A 105 -24.01 -26.97 7.57
CA VAL A 105 -25.11 -27.09 6.60
C VAL A 105 -24.70 -27.99 5.45
N ASP A 106 -23.51 -27.89 4.92
CA ASP A 106 -22.97 -28.74 3.85
C ASP A 106 -22.81 -30.20 4.32
N ALA A 107 -22.46 -30.41 5.60
CA ALA A 107 -22.39 -31.71 6.22
C ALA A 107 -23.80 -32.33 6.50
N GLY A 108 -24.86 -31.54 6.31
CA GLY A 108 -26.25 -32.00 6.54
C GLY A 108 -26.63 -32.09 8.02
N ILE A 109 -25.87 -31.48 8.91
CA ILE A 109 -26.11 -31.44 10.36
C ILE A 109 -27.18 -30.41 10.70
N VAL A 110 -27.13 -29.26 9.97
CA VAL A 110 -28.15 -28.20 10.05
C VAL A 110 -29.05 -28.29 8.82
N ASN A 111 -30.35 -28.51 9.02
CA ASN A 111 -31.33 -28.59 7.94
C ASN A 111 -31.92 -27.20 7.66
N LEU A 112 -31.66 -26.69 6.48
CA LEU A 112 -32.26 -25.49 5.92
C LEU A 112 -33.04 -25.82 4.64
N ASP A 113 -33.97 -24.97 4.24
CA ASP A 113 -34.58 -25.09 2.92
C ASP A 113 -33.63 -24.66 1.80
N GLN A 114 -33.93 -25.05 0.55
CA GLN A 114 -33.03 -24.84 -0.58
C GLN A 114 -32.75 -23.36 -0.82
N ASP A 115 -33.73 -22.49 -0.67
CA ASP A 115 -33.58 -21.03 -0.87
C ASP A 115 -32.66 -20.40 0.19
N GLN A 116 -32.72 -20.93 1.42
CA GLN A 116 -31.82 -20.53 2.51
C GLN A 116 -30.38 -21.02 2.28
N ILE A 117 -30.21 -22.25 1.80
CA ILE A 117 -28.90 -22.81 1.45
C ILE A 117 -28.26 -22.00 0.33
N ASP A 118 -28.99 -21.67 -0.74
CA ASP A 118 -28.47 -20.89 -1.87
C ASP A 118 -28.05 -19.48 -1.41
N THR A 119 -28.85 -18.83 -0.57
CA THR A 119 -28.53 -17.53 0.02
C THR A 119 -27.27 -17.59 0.89
N LEU A 120 -27.13 -18.64 1.69
CA LEU A 120 -25.99 -18.87 2.57
C LEU A 120 -24.70 -19.06 1.75
N HIS A 121 -24.75 -19.86 0.69
CA HIS A 121 -23.60 -20.10 -0.20
C HIS A 121 -23.18 -18.85 -0.98
N ASP A 122 -24.13 -18.03 -1.41
CA ASP A 122 -23.84 -16.77 -2.06
C ASP A 122 -23.10 -15.81 -1.08
N ALA A 123 -23.58 -15.72 0.14
CA ALA A 123 -22.94 -14.93 1.18
C ALA A 123 -21.55 -15.49 1.56
N GLN A 124 -21.41 -16.81 1.67
CA GLN A 124 -20.13 -17.48 1.90
C GLN A 124 -19.11 -17.16 0.81
N THR A 125 -19.52 -17.25 -0.46
CA THR A 125 -18.65 -16.95 -1.59
C THR A 125 -18.17 -15.50 -1.57
N GLN A 126 -19.06 -14.55 -1.27
CA GLN A 126 -18.71 -13.14 -1.15
C GLN A 126 -17.74 -12.89 0.01
N MET A 127 -18.01 -13.50 1.16
CA MET A 127 -17.18 -13.36 2.35
C MET A 127 -15.78 -13.96 2.17
N LEU A 128 -15.69 -15.16 1.61
CA LEU A 128 -14.40 -15.80 1.28
C LEU A 128 -13.62 -14.99 0.26
N SER A 129 -14.29 -14.41 -0.72
CA SER A 129 -13.65 -13.51 -1.70
C SER A 129 -13.11 -12.24 -1.02
N ALA A 130 -13.87 -11.63 -0.12
CA ALA A 130 -13.43 -10.46 0.63
C ALA A 130 -12.24 -10.82 1.55
N LYS A 131 -12.33 -11.95 2.28
CA LYS A 131 -11.24 -12.44 3.12
C LYS A 131 -9.98 -12.70 2.30
N ALA A 132 -10.07 -13.39 1.16
CA ALA A 132 -8.94 -13.67 0.28
C ALA A 132 -8.30 -12.41 -0.32
N GLN A 133 -9.06 -11.32 -0.48
CA GLN A 133 -8.54 -10.05 -0.95
C GLN A 133 -7.83 -9.25 0.13
N LEU A 134 -8.25 -9.38 1.38
CA LEU A 134 -7.77 -8.53 2.48
C LEU A 134 -6.82 -9.27 3.43
N GLN A 135 -6.86 -10.59 3.49
CA GLN A 135 -6.03 -11.41 4.36
C GLN A 135 -5.18 -12.39 3.56
N GLY A 136 -3.86 -12.34 3.76
CA GLY A 136 -2.90 -13.33 3.28
C GLY A 136 -2.48 -14.31 4.37
N GLU A 137 -1.46 -15.11 4.09
CA GLU A 137 -0.88 -16.05 5.06
C GLU A 137 -0.17 -15.30 6.19
N ASP A 138 0.70 -14.33 5.85
CA ASP A 138 1.55 -13.60 6.79
C ASP A 138 1.14 -12.14 6.99
N TYR A 139 0.34 -11.58 6.08
CA TYR A 139 0.00 -10.17 6.04
C TYR A 139 -1.48 -9.93 5.80
N ASN A 140 -2.00 -8.88 6.40
CA ASN A 140 -3.30 -8.29 6.09
C ASN A 140 -3.12 -7.06 5.22
N ARG A 141 -4.11 -6.77 4.38
CA ARG A 141 -4.15 -5.60 3.50
C ARG A 141 -5.34 -4.72 3.86
N ILE A 142 -5.06 -3.46 4.12
CA ILE A 142 -6.07 -2.43 4.29
C ILE A 142 -6.02 -1.52 3.06
N LEU A 143 -7.15 -1.29 2.43
CA LEU A 143 -7.31 -0.37 1.33
C LEU A 143 -7.68 1.00 1.89
N VAL A 144 -6.80 1.97 1.72
CA VAL A 144 -7.02 3.36 2.16
C VAL A 144 -7.37 4.19 0.93
N TYR A 145 -8.60 4.68 0.88
CA TYR A 145 -9.09 5.56 -0.15
C TYR A 145 -8.83 7.00 0.27
N LEU A 146 -8.00 7.69 -0.49
CA LEU A 146 -7.61 9.05 -0.20
C LEU A 146 -8.60 10.03 -0.81
N ASN A 147 -8.82 11.15 -0.12
CA ASN A 147 -9.69 12.21 -0.58
C ASN A 147 -9.25 12.71 -1.98
N PRO A 148 -10.16 12.85 -2.96
CA PRO A 148 -9.82 13.35 -4.28
C PRO A 148 -9.20 14.75 -4.31
N SER A 149 -9.35 15.53 -3.26
CA SER A 149 -8.70 16.84 -3.10
C SER A 149 -7.20 16.75 -2.87
N LEU A 150 -6.70 15.61 -2.35
CA LEU A 150 -5.30 15.35 -2.16
C LEU A 150 -4.66 15.01 -3.51
N GLN A 151 -4.01 16.00 -4.11
CA GLN A 151 -3.30 15.84 -5.37
C GLN A 151 -1.90 15.28 -5.15
N SER A 152 -1.31 14.73 -6.22
CA SER A 152 0.10 14.32 -6.20
C SER A 152 1.00 15.50 -5.82
N GLY A 153 2.00 15.28 -4.98
CA GLY A 153 2.95 16.29 -4.54
C GLY A 153 3.33 16.15 -3.08
N ASP A 154 3.89 17.21 -2.52
CA ASP A 154 4.48 17.20 -1.18
C ASP A 154 3.46 16.81 -0.08
N GLU A 155 2.21 17.24 -0.17
CA GLU A 155 1.15 16.89 0.78
C GLU A 155 0.86 15.39 0.79
N MET A 156 0.79 14.77 -0.40
CA MET A 156 0.60 13.33 -0.56
C MET A 156 1.78 12.55 0.04
N TYR A 157 3.00 13.04 -0.17
CA TYR A 157 4.22 12.40 0.34
C TYR A 157 4.29 12.48 1.86
N GLU A 158 3.96 13.64 2.44
CA GLU A 158 3.88 13.82 3.88
C GLU A 158 2.85 12.90 4.51
N PHE A 159 1.66 12.79 3.91
CA PHE A 159 0.61 11.89 4.40
C PHE A 159 1.02 10.41 4.26
N THR A 160 1.71 10.03 3.20
CA THR A 160 2.25 8.67 3.05
C THR A 160 3.21 8.30 4.19
N ASP A 161 4.09 9.21 4.60
CA ASP A 161 4.99 9.00 5.74
C ASP A 161 4.23 9.02 7.09
N GLN A 162 3.15 9.79 7.21
CA GLN A 162 2.25 9.74 8.37
C GLN A 162 1.53 8.40 8.47
N MET A 163 0.96 7.88 7.38
CA MET A 163 0.34 6.52 7.35
C MET A 163 1.33 5.45 7.81
N ARG A 164 2.58 5.52 7.36
CA ARG A 164 3.63 4.59 7.80
C ARG A 164 3.93 4.73 9.30
N THR A 165 3.92 5.94 9.81
CA THR A 165 4.15 6.24 11.24
C THR A 165 2.99 5.72 12.10
N ILE A 166 1.75 5.93 11.66
CA ILE A 166 0.55 5.40 12.32
C ILE A 166 0.61 3.87 12.35
N ALA A 167 0.87 3.24 11.21
CA ALA A 167 0.94 1.79 11.14
C ALA A 167 2.03 1.20 12.07
N ARG A 168 3.21 1.82 12.14
CA ARG A 168 4.29 1.40 13.05
C ARG A 168 3.95 1.57 14.53
N LYS A 169 3.07 2.49 14.88
CA LYS A 169 2.59 2.66 16.26
C LYS A 169 1.80 1.43 16.73
N TYR A 170 1.02 0.83 15.84
CA TYR A 170 0.20 -0.35 16.13
C TYR A 170 0.92 -1.67 15.87
N TYR A 171 1.88 -1.68 14.94
CA TYR A 171 2.69 -2.83 14.53
C TYR A 171 4.19 -2.51 14.62
N PRO A 172 4.75 -2.35 15.84
CA PRO A 172 6.12 -1.87 16.02
C PRO A 172 7.18 -2.86 15.54
N ASP A 173 6.92 -4.16 15.63
CA ASP A 173 7.87 -5.22 15.32
C ASP A 173 7.70 -5.80 13.91
N GLY A 174 6.74 -5.28 13.13
CA GLY A 174 6.38 -5.80 11.83
C GLY A 174 6.89 -4.98 10.66
N GLU A 175 7.12 -5.63 9.54
CA GLU A 175 7.37 -4.94 8.28
C GLU A 175 6.05 -4.41 7.71
N ILE A 176 6.03 -3.12 7.39
CA ILE A 176 4.87 -2.40 6.87
C ILE A 176 5.19 -1.94 5.46
N TYR A 177 4.31 -2.29 4.53
CA TYR A 177 4.44 -1.88 3.14
C TYR A 177 3.25 -0.99 2.75
N LEU A 178 3.55 0.02 1.96
CA LEU A 178 2.57 0.88 1.31
C LEU A 178 2.71 0.69 -0.20
N ALA A 179 1.63 0.35 -0.88
CA ALA A 179 1.62 0.13 -2.31
C ALA A 179 0.40 0.83 -2.93
N GLY A 180 0.63 1.56 -4.02
CA GLY A 180 -0.43 2.27 -4.73
C GLY A 180 0.15 3.32 -5.65
N ASP A 181 -0.68 3.92 -6.48
CA ASP A 181 -0.22 4.93 -7.44
C ASP A 181 0.43 6.12 -6.74
N ALA A 182 -0.14 6.56 -5.61
CA ALA A 182 0.37 7.65 -4.81
C ALA A 182 1.75 7.36 -4.18
N THR A 183 1.96 6.13 -3.71
CA THR A 183 3.22 5.72 -3.09
C THR A 183 4.30 5.42 -4.12
N ASN A 184 3.92 4.91 -5.29
CA ASN A 184 4.87 4.67 -6.38
C ASN A 184 5.55 5.97 -6.82
N GLU A 185 4.80 7.06 -6.95
CA GLU A 185 5.36 8.35 -7.34
C GLU A 185 6.35 8.87 -6.29
N TYR A 186 6.04 8.72 -5.01
CA TYR A 186 6.92 9.10 -3.90
C TYR A 186 8.20 8.26 -3.84
N ASP A 187 8.09 6.95 -3.91
CA ASP A 187 9.24 6.04 -3.87
C ASP A 187 10.15 6.26 -5.08
N PHE A 188 9.56 6.49 -6.26
CA PHE A 188 10.31 6.86 -7.45
C PHE A 188 11.03 8.21 -7.27
N GLN A 189 10.36 9.23 -6.77
CA GLN A 189 10.99 10.54 -6.58
C GLN A 189 12.18 10.44 -5.61
N LYS A 190 12.03 9.74 -4.50
CA LYS A 190 13.06 9.59 -3.47
C LYS A 190 14.27 8.79 -3.97
N SER A 191 14.03 7.68 -4.66
CA SER A 191 15.08 6.85 -5.28
C SER A 191 15.77 7.62 -6.40
N PHE A 192 15.00 8.32 -7.21
CA PHE A 192 15.47 9.05 -8.38
C PHE A 192 16.37 10.24 -8.06
N ALA A 193 16.13 10.93 -6.94
CA ALA A 193 16.96 12.06 -6.55
C ALA A 193 18.43 11.64 -6.35
N VAL A 194 18.64 10.47 -5.76
CA VAL A 194 19.99 9.90 -5.55
C VAL A 194 20.56 9.36 -6.86
N ASP A 195 19.78 8.59 -7.60
CA ASP A 195 20.22 7.99 -8.87
C ASP A 195 20.58 9.06 -9.91
N ASN A 196 19.82 10.14 -9.98
CA ASN A 196 20.08 11.26 -10.88
C ASN A 196 21.44 11.91 -10.60
N VAL A 197 21.78 12.14 -9.33
CA VAL A 197 23.09 12.69 -8.96
C VAL A 197 24.20 11.71 -9.35
N VAL A 198 24.05 10.44 -9.06
CA VAL A 198 25.05 9.40 -9.38
C VAL A 198 25.25 9.30 -10.88
N VAL A 199 24.17 9.22 -11.67
CA VAL A 199 24.24 9.12 -13.14
C VAL A 199 24.88 10.40 -13.72
N SER A 200 24.52 11.59 -13.25
CA SER A 200 25.11 12.85 -13.73
C SER A 200 26.60 12.93 -13.45
N VAL A 201 27.03 12.60 -12.23
CA VAL A 201 28.45 12.61 -11.84
C VAL A 201 29.25 11.57 -12.64
N VAL A 202 28.75 10.37 -12.77
CA VAL A 202 29.43 9.29 -13.53
C VAL A 202 29.53 9.67 -15.01
N SER A 203 28.47 10.18 -15.60
CA SER A 203 28.47 10.64 -17.00
C SER A 203 29.47 11.77 -17.21
N MET A 204 29.49 12.76 -16.32
CA MET A 204 30.46 13.86 -16.37
C MET A 204 31.91 13.37 -16.28
N LEU A 205 32.19 12.40 -15.40
CA LEU A 205 33.51 11.80 -15.25
C LEU A 205 33.95 11.03 -16.51
N ILE A 206 33.04 10.25 -17.11
CA ILE A 206 33.33 9.53 -18.35
C ILE A 206 33.67 10.53 -19.47
N VAL A 207 32.86 11.57 -19.60
CA VAL A 207 33.08 12.64 -20.58
C VAL A 207 34.38 13.34 -20.36
N LEU A 208 34.71 13.68 -19.10
CA LEU A 208 35.98 14.31 -18.75
C LEU A 208 37.17 13.44 -19.19
N VAL A 209 37.11 12.16 -18.91
CA VAL A 209 38.19 11.21 -19.32
C VAL A 209 38.35 11.18 -20.83
N VAL A 210 37.25 11.06 -21.60
CA VAL A 210 37.29 11.08 -23.07
C VAL A 210 37.88 12.36 -23.61
N LEU A 211 37.46 13.53 -23.09
CA LEU A 211 37.96 14.83 -23.52
C LEU A 211 39.44 15.03 -23.15
N LEU A 212 39.90 14.54 -21.99
CA LEU A 212 41.31 14.59 -21.61
C LEU A 212 42.22 13.83 -22.61
N PHE A 213 41.75 12.66 -23.05
CA PHE A 213 42.47 11.89 -24.07
C PHE A 213 42.45 12.56 -25.42
N THR A 214 41.35 13.23 -25.78
CA THR A 214 41.18 13.90 -27.07
C THR A 214 42.05 15.16 -27.19
N PHE A 215 42.04 16.02 -26.17
CA PHE A 215 42.69 17.34 -26.24
C PHE A 215 44.10 17.39 -25.66
N GLN A 216 44.55 16.35 -24.97
CA GLN A 216 45.89 16.33 -24.28
C GLN A 216 46.15 17.58 -23.42
N SER A 217 45.08 18.22 -22.95
CA SER A 217 45.09 19.44 -22.17
C SER A 217 44.00 19.31 -21.10
N VAL A 218 44.19 19.88 -19.92
CA VAL A 218 43.23 19.82 -18.82
C VAL A 218 42.25 21.02 -18.87
N ALA A 219 42.68 22.16 -19.34
CA ALA A 219 41.87 23.37 -19.30
C ALA A 219 40.66 23.33 -20.25
N MET A 220 40.86 22.84 -21.48
CA MET A 220 39.79 22.75 -22.49
C MET A 220 38.65 21.81 -22.08
N PRO A 221 38.92 20.58 -21.67
CA PRO A 221 37.87 19.68 -21.17
C PRO A 221 37.02 20.25 -20.03
N ILE A 222 37.65 20.86 -19.04
CA ILE A 222 36.96 21.47 -17.90
C ILE A 222 36.04 22.60 -18.37
N LEU A 223 36.55 23.49 -19.24
CA LEU A 223 35.75 24.60 -19.77
C LEU A 223 34.55 24.11 -20.58
N LEU A 224 34.75 23.09 -21.44
CA LEU A 224 33.66 22.49 -22.23
C LEU A 224 32.57 21.86 -21.35
N ILE A 225 32.96 21.10 -20.33
CA ILE A 225 32.01 20.50 -19.39
C ILE A 225 31.23 21.59 -18.66
N LEU A 226 31.89 22.64 -18.16
CA LEU A 226 31.21 23.74 -17.47
C LEU A 226 30.19 24.45 -18.37
N VAL A 227 30.49 24.64 -19.65
CA VAL A 227 29.58 25.27 -20.62
C VAL A 227 28.38 24.34 -20.88
N ILE A 228 28.64 23.06 -21.11
CA ILE A 228 27.58 22.07 -21.39
C ILE A 228 26.64 21.92 -20.16
N GLU A 229 27.21 21.72 -18.98
CA GLU A 229 26.43 21.61 -17.74
C GLU A 229 25.66 22.90 -17.42
N GLY A 230 26.29 24.06 -17.60
CA GLY A 230 25.64 25.34 -17.44
C GLY A 230 24.45 25.52 -18.38
N ALA A 231 24.55 25.05 -19.62
CA ALA A 231 23.45 25.08 -20.59
C ALA A 231 22.33 24.12 -20.18
N ILE A 232 22.65 22.91 -19.69
CA ILE A 232 21.69 21.94 -19.18
C ILE A 232 20.92 22.52 -17.97
N TRP A 233 21.64 23.06 -16.99
CA TRP A 233 21.02 23.68 -15.81
C TRP A 233 20.15 24.89 -16.16
N THR A 234 20.58 25.72 -17.11
CA THR A 234 19.76 26.83 -17.59
C THR A 234 18.48 26.35 -18.24
N ASN A 235 18.54 25.29 -19.05
CA ASN A 235 17.37 24.71 -19.69
C ASN A 235 16.39 24.19 -18.65
N PHE A 236 16.85 23.45 -17.64
CA PHE A 236 16.00 22.88 -16.59
C PHE A 236 15.58 23.89 -15.50
N SER A 237 16.11 25.10 -15.49
CA SER A 237 15.60 26.16 -14.63
C SER A 237 14.29 26.77 -15.15
N VAL A 238 14.02 26.69 -16.47
CA VAL A 238 12.81 27.26 -17.08
C VAL A 238 11.50 26.73 -16.48
N PRO A 239 11.32 25.42 -16.28
CA PRO A 239 10.13 24.87 -15.64
C PRO A 239 9.88 25.41 -14.23
N THR A 240 10.94 25.69 -13.48
CA THR A 240 10.84 26.32 -12.14
C THR A 240 10.23 27.71 -12.23
N PHE A 241 10.62 28.51 -13.24
CA PHE A 241 10.04 29.83 -13.46
C PHE A 241 8.63 29.80 -14.01
N THR A 242 8.32 28.80 -14.84
CA THR A 242 6.97 28.65 -15.44
C THR A 242 6.02 27.87 -14.54
N GLN A 243 6.49 27.33 -13.41
CA GLN A 243 5.73 26.45 -12.48
C GLN A 243 5.09 25.26 -13.19
N THR A 244 5.72 24.76 -14.23
CA THR A 244 5.26 23.59 -14.98
C THR A 244 5.94 22.34 -14.42
N PRO A 245 5.21 21.34 -13.90
CA PRO A 245 5.83 20.11 -13.40
C PRO A 245 6.51 19.36 -14.53
N LEU A 246 7.75 18.97 -14.31
CA LEU A 246 8.50 18.10 -15.21
C LEU A 246 8.36 16.66 -14.76
N TYR A 247 8.02 15.79 -15.70
CA TYR A 247 8.08 14.36 -15.46
C TYR A 247 9.55 13.93 -15.30
N PHE A 248 9.88 13.29 -14.20
CA PHE A 248 11.26 12.98 -13.80
C PHE A 248 12.05 12.17 -14.83
N MET A 249 11.43 11.19 -15.52
CA MET A 249 12.08 10.45 -16.61
C MET A 249 12.46 11.38 -17.77
N GLY A 250 11.64 12.39 -18.07
CA GLY A 250 11.93 13.38 -19.08
C GLY A 250 13.22 14.16 -18.77
N TYR A 251 13.42 14.52 -17.50
CA TYR A 251 14.65 15.16 -17.05
C TYR A 251 15.89 14.29 -17.34
N LEU A 252 15.89 13.02 -16.93
CA LEU A 252 17.03 12.11 -17.16
C LEU A 252 17.33 11.87 -18.64
N ILE A 253 16.29 11.59 -19.42
CA ILE A 253 16.44 11.32 -20.84
C ILE A 253 17.01 12.55 -21.55
N VAL A 254 16.43 13.72 -21.31
CA VAL A 254 16.83 14.94 -21.97
C VAL A 254 18.24 15.38 -21.53
N SER A 255 18.57 15.31 -20.24
CA SER A 255 19.92 15.67 -19.75
C SER A 255 21.00 14.75 -20.33
N SER A 256 20.75 13.43 -20.39
CA SER A 256 21.67 12.45 -20.96
C SER A 256 21.88 12.67 -22.48
N ILE A 257 20.81 12.95 -23.22
CA ILE A 257 20.89 13.24 -24.65
C ILE A 257 21.61 14.56 -24.88
N GLN A 258 21.30 15.60 -24.11
CA GLN A 258 21.97 16.90 -24.25
C GLN A 258 23.48 16.81 -23.97
N MET A 259 23.87 16.06 -22.94
CA MET A 259 25.28 15.84 -22.65
C MET A 259 25.97 15.11 -23.81
N GLY A 260 25.41 13.99 -24.27
CA GLY A 260 26.00 13.19 -25.35
C GLY A 260 26.09 13.93 -26.68
N ALA A 261 25.01 14.60 -27.11
CA ALA A 261 24.98 15.30 -28.39
C ALA A 261 25.85 16.55 -28.40
N ASN A 262 25.89 17.32 -27.28
CA ASN A 262 26.68 18.57 -27.24
C ASN A 262 28.18 18.31 -27.20
N ILE A 263 28.63 17.17 -26.69
CA ILE A 263 30.06 16.82 -26.64
C ILE A 263 30.66 16.70 -28.03
N ASP A 264 30.00 16.05 -28.97
CA ASP A 264 30.50 15.86 -30.33
C ASP A 264 30.70 17.21 -31.03
N TYR A 265 29.74 18.14 -30.89
CA TYR A 265 29.86 19.47 -31.42
C TYR A 265 30.97 20.31 -30.72
N ALA A 266 31.07 20.15 -29.41
CA ALA A 266 32.08 20.83 -28.61
C ALA A 266 33.50 20.39 -29.01
N ILE A 267 33.73 19.10 -29.26
CA ILE A 267 35.02 18.57 -29.74
C ILE A 267 35.37 19.18 -31.10
N VAL A 268 34.43 19.18 -32.05
CA VAL A 268 34.68 19.73 -33.39
C VAL A 268 35.04 21.24 -33.35
N ILE A 269 34.27 22.01 -32.59
CA ILE A 269 34.50 23.46 -32.47
C ILE A 269 35.85 23.73 -31.78
N ALA A 270 36.13 23.03 -30.68
CA ALA A 270 37.37 23.25 -29.92
C ALA A 270 38.61 22.76 -30.69
N SER A 271 38.52 21.68 -31.48
CA SER A 271 39.63 21.25 -32.35
C SER A 271 39.91 22.28 -33.43
N ARG A 272 38.90 22.87 -34.03
CA ARG A 272 39.08 23.95 -35.02
C ARG A 272 39.71 25.20 -34.41
N PHE A 273 39.33 25.54 -33.19
CA PHE A 273 39.93 26.69 -32.49
C PHE A 273 41.41 26.48 -32.18
N GLN A 274 41.84 25.24 -31.91
CA GLN A 274 43.27 24.93 -31.69
C GLN A 274 44.12 24.94 -32.97
N GLU A 275 43.49 24.71 -34.13
CA GLU A 275 44.19 24.71 -35.44
C GLU A 275 44.40 26.13 -35.98
N THR A 276 43.74 27.18 -35.42
CA THR A 276 43.82 28.56 -35.88
C THR A 276 44.78 29.37 -35.02
#